data_3bd1f17d4930b2464b39a21d1814ee1b
#
_entry.id   3bd1f17d4930b2464b39a21d1814ee1b
#
_cell.length_a   1.000
_cell.length_b   1.000
_cell.length_c   1.000
_cell.angle_alpha   90.00
_cell.angle_beta   90.00
_cell.angle_gamma   90.00
#
_symmetry.space_group_name_H-M   'P 1'
#
loop_
_entity.id
_entity.type
_entity.pdbx_description
1 polymer ?
#
loop_
_entity_poly.entity_id
_entity_poly.type
_entity_poly.pdbx_seq_one_letter_code
_entity_poly.pdbx_strand_id
1 'polypeptide(L)'
;MMRRLLVLLVSSALLLGLGTSVSAESNPEIGKALEMIEKTNREIDKEIEKAVEKADKLQADYMQDLIVLEEGKEVIKLRGEKEKLFAEMEINKHDAKKIAKLNEDILKVEEKLAKETARIEKKISEIEAVIQEVTTSLTLAEDKDSKKLQDKLEKLTKKLNEKIEKADEKTAKYTKDLEKVITDVYNKTLEMSAGTIAKVAEVGIIAECSWKLVRFADRWVWIDPVRVVGI
;
A
#
# COMPACT_ATOMS: atom_id res chain seq x y z
N MET A 1 -16.83 -5.21 -11.28
CA MET A 1 -17.32 -3.88 -10.85
C MET A 1 -16.17 -3.12 -10.18
N MET A 2 -15.42 -2.36 -10.97
CA MET A 2 -14.34 -1.50 -10.45
C MET A 2 -14.97 -0.31 -9.73
N ARG A 3 -14.97 -0.32 -8.39
CA ARG A 3 -15.22 0.89 -7.60
C ARG A 3 -13.98 1.78 -7.72
N ARG A 4 -14.08 2.78 -8.58
CA ARG A 4 -13.16 3.93 -8.57
C ARG A 4 -13.28 4.58 -7.18
N LEU A 5 -12.28 4.36 -6.34
CA LEU A 5 -12.08 5.15 -5.14
C LEU A 5 -11.65 6.54 -5.60
N LEU A 6 -12.63 7.42 -5.69
CA LEU A 6 -12.44 8.86 -5.80
C LEU A 6 -11.86 9.29 -4.44
N VAL A 7 -10.54 9.45 -4.39
CA VAL A 7 -9.89 10.15 -3.28
C VAL A 7 -10.33 11.61 -3.40
N LEU A 8 -11.37 11.95 -2.67
CA LEU A 8 -11.73 13.33 -2.41
C LEU A 8 -10.63 13.94 -1.53
N LEU A 9 -9.69 14.62 -2.18
CA LEU A 9 -8.84 15.64 -1.56
C LEU A 9 -9.76 16.73 -1.01
N VAL A 10 -10.21 16.55 0.23
CA VAL A 10 -10.79 17.64 1.00
C VAL A 10 -9.61 18.51 1.44
N SER A 11 -9.19 19.38 0.54
CA SER A 11 -8.37 20.53 0.86
C SER A 11 -9.24 21.49 1.67
N SER A 12 -9.36 21.24 2.97
CA SER A 12 -9.95 22.20 3.89
C SER A 12 -8.95 23.33 4.08
N ALA A 13 -8.97 24.27 3.17
CA ALA A 13 -8.41 25.59 3.39
C ALA A 13 -9.27 26.30 4.47
N LEU A 14 -9.05 25.99 5.72
CA LEU A 14 -9.51 26.77 6.87
C LEU A 14 -8.43 27.80 7.20
N LEU A 15 -8.22 28.74 6.26
CA LEU A 15 -7.63 30.05 6.52
C LEU A 15 -8.73 31.00 6.94
N LEU A 16 -9.24 30.85 8.15
CA LEU A 16 -9.91 31.94 8.83
C LEU A 16 -8.95 32.47 9.89
N GLY A 17 -7.97 33.22 9.43
CA GLY A 17 -7.22 34.13 10.27
C GLY A 17 -8.16 35.13 10.88
N LEU A 18 -8.31 35.09 12.19
CA LEU A 18 -8.73 36.25 12.94
C LEU A 18 -7.69 37.35 12.72
N GLY A 19 -8.01 38.26 11.83
CA GLY A 19 -7.19 39.41 11.56
C GLY A 19 -7.09 40.30 12.82
N THR A 20 -5.95 40.26 13.46
CA THR A 20 -5.39 41.46 14.03
C THR A 20 -4.59 42.10 12.91
N SER A 21 -5.15 43.12 12.30
CA SER A 21 -4.43 44.00 11.40
C SER A 21 -3.38 44.77 12.21
N VAL A 22 -2.28 44.12 12.49
CA VAL A 22 -1.04 44.79 12.82
C VAL A 22 -0.49 45.29 11.50
N SER A 23 -0.32 46.59 11.36
CA SER A 23 0.30 47.24 10.21
C SER A 23 1.63 46.58 9.86
N ALA A 24 1.59 45.58 8.98
CA ALA A 24 2.77 44.92 8.43
C ALA A 24 3.50 45.80 7.38
N GLU A 25 3.10 47.05 7.25
CA GLU A 25 3.58 47.98 6.21
C GLU A 25 4.98 48.53 6.43
N SER A 26 5.70 48.22 7.53
CA SER A 26 6.93 48.89 7.83
C SER A 26 8.20 48.05 7.98
N ASN A 27 8.12 46.69 7.92
CA ASN A 27 9.32 45.87 8.00
C ASN A 27 9.40 44.80 6.90
N PRO A 28 10.19 45.04 5.83
CA PRO A 28 10.35 44.09 4.73
C PRO A 28 10.97 42.74 5.15
N GLU A 29 11.62 42.68 6.32
CA GLU A 29 12.19 41.44 6.84
C GLU A 29 11.11 40.50 7.39
N ILE A 30 10.09 41.04 8.02
CA ILE A 30 8.91 40.28 8.48
C ILE A 30 8.18 39.64 7.28
N GLY A 31 7.97 40.43 6.20
CA GLY A 31 7.36 39.91 4.97
C GLY A 31 8.12 38.73 4.38
N LYS A 32 9.43 38.84 4.27
CA LYS A 32 10.31 37.75 3.78
C LYS A 32 10.27 36.51 4.69
N ALA A 33 10.20 36.71 5.99
CA ALA A 33 10.15 35.60 6.95
C ALA A 33 8.80 34.86 6.88
N LEU A 34 7.66 35.57 6.68
CA LEU A 34 6.38 34.94 6.43
C LEU A 34 6.36 34.16 5.13
N GLU A 35 6.92 34.70 4.04
CA GLU A 35 7.11 33.96 2.78
C GLU A 35 7.97 32.71 2.96
N MET A 36 9.00 32.76 3.80
CA MET A 36 9.84 31.62 4.13
C MET A 36 9.02 30.50 4.80
N ILE A 37 8.16 30.85 5.78
CA ILE A 37 7.27 29.88 6.42
C ILE A 37 6.35 29.22 5.40
N GLU A 38 5.69 30.02 4.55
CA GLU A 38 4.79 29.50 3.50
C GLU A 38 5.54 28.59 2.52
N LYS A 39 6.75 28.98 2.12
CA LYS A 39 7.59 28.16 1.24
C LYS A 39 7.96 26.85 1.91
N THR A 40 8.39 26.90 3.17
CA THR A 40 8.72 25.67 3.94
C THR A 40 7.50 24.76 4.06
N ASN A 41 6.33 25.29 4.38
CA ASN A 41 5.11 24.49 4.48
C ASN A 41 4.74 23.83 3.14
N ARG A 42 4.88 24.54 2.01
CA ARG A 42 4.70 23.94 0.67
C ARG A 42 5.71 22.85 0.36
N GLU A 43 6.95 22.98 0.82
CA GLU A 43 7.99 21.97 0.67
C GLU A 43 7.70 20.74 1.56
N ILE A 44 7.26 20.97 2.79
CA ILE A 44 6.79 19.91 3.72
C ILE A 44 5.62 19.13 3.10
N ASP A 45 4.61 19.82 2.55
CA ASP A 45 3.48 19.16 1.91
C ASP A 45 3.93 18.27 0.74
N LYS A 46 4.86 18.72 -0.11
CA LYS A 46 5.42 17.92 -1.20
C LYS A 46 6.17 16.67 -0.71
N GLU A 47 6.92 16.78 0.39
CA GLU A 47 7.60 15.62 0.95
C GLU A 47 6.60 14.63 1.56
N ILE A 48 5.54 15.14 2.20
CA ILE A 48 4.42 14.31 2.69
C ILE A 48 3.75 13.58 1.53
N GLU A 49 3.39 14.27 0.44
CA GLU A 49 2.77 13.67 -0.74
C GLU A 49 3.61 12.52 -1.31
N LYS A 50 4.92 12.75 -1.52
CA LYS A 50 5.84 11.70 -1.99
C LYS A 50 5.91 10.50 -1.04
N ALA A 51 5.90 10.75 0.27
CA ALA A 51 5.94 9.68 1.25
C ALA A 51 4.62 8.90 1.30
N VAL A 52 3.46 9.56 1.16
CA VAL A 52 2.15 8.93 1.04
C VAL A 52 2.09 8.04 -0.21
N GLU A 53 2.48 8.55 -1.38
CA GLU A 53 2.54 7.76 -2.62
C GLU A 53 3.42 6.51 -2.47
N LYS A 54 4.58 6.67 -1.81
CA LYS A 54 5.48 5.55 -1.55
C LYS A 54 4.88 4.53 -0.58
N ALA A 55 4.19 4.99 0.47
CA ALA A 55 3.51 4.14 1.43
C ALA A 55 2.36 3.36 0.79
N ASP A 56 1.53 4.03 -0.03
CA ASP A 56 0.41 3.41 -0.75
C ASP A 56 0.91 2.36 -1.76
N LYS A 57 2.04 2.62 -2.42
CA LYS A 57 2.69 1.64 -3.29
C LYS A 57 3.19 0.42 -2.52
N LEU A 58 3.85 0.63 -1.37
CA LEU A 58 4.28 -0.47 -0.51
C LEU A 58 3.11 -1.34 -0.06
N GLN A 59 1.97 -0.72 0.30
CA GLN A 59 0.76 -1.44 0.68
C GLN A 59 0.20 -2.24 -0.51
N ALA A 60 0.13 -1.64 -1.70
CA ALA A 60 -0.35 -2.31 -2.90
C ALA A 60 0.53 -3.52 -3.27
N ASP A 61 1.85 -3.35 -3.24
CA ASP A 61 2.83 -4.42 -3.51
C ASP A 61 2.70 -5.56 -2.47
N TYR A 62 2.54 -5.22 -1.18
CA TYR A 62 2.32 -6.18 -0.11
C TYR A 62 1.01 -6.97 -0.29
N MET A 63 -0.10 -6.29 -0.57
CA MET A 63 -1.38 -6.95 -0.84
C MET A 63 -1.29 -7.88 -2.06
N GLN A 64 -0.60 -7.45 -3.11
CA GLN A 64 -0.34 -8.27 -4.30
C GLN A 64 0.50 -9.50 -3.95
N ASP A 65 1.53 -9.37 -3.12
CA ASP A 65 2.35 -10.47 -2.64
C ASP A 65 1.52 -11.51 -1.86
N LEU A 66 0.59 -11.08 -0.99
CA LEU A 66 -0.31 -11.97 -0.26
C LEU A 66 -1.26 -12.72 -1.21
N ILE A 67 -1.86 -12.02 -2.18
CA ILE A 67 -2.73 -12.63 -3.19
C ILE A 67 -1.95 -13.69 -4.00
N VAL A 68 -0.69 -13.42 -4.35
CA VAL A 68 0.16 -14.38 -5.05
C VAL A 68 0.45 -15.62 -4.20
N LEU A 69 0.61 -15.46 -2.87
CA LEU A 69 0.80 -16.60 -1.95
C LEU A 69 -0.49 -17.43 -1.80
N GLU A 70 -1.65 -16.80 -1.85
CA GLU A 70 -2.97 -17.45 -1.74
C GLU A 70 -3.36 -18.14 -3.05
N GLU A 71 -3.43 -17.42 -4.15
CA GLU A 71 -4.00 -17.88 -5.41
C GLU A 71 -2.96 -18.52 -6.37
N GLY A 72 -1.69 -18.21 -6.18
CA GLY A 72 -0.59 -18.68 -7.01
C GLY A 72 -0.19 -17.67 -8.10
N LYS A 73 1.12 -17.62 -8.36
CA LYS A 73 1.73 -16.63 -9.27
C LYS A 73 1.18 -16.70 -10.70
N GLU A 74 0.93 -17.91 -11.21
CA GLU A 74 0.47 -18.09 -12.61
C GLU A 74 -0.97 -17.62 -12.80
N VAL A 75 -1.87 -17.86 -11.82
CA VAL A 75 -3.25 -17.35 -11.85
C VAL A 75 -3.27 -15.83 -11.90
N ILE A 76 -2.49 -15.18 -11.04
CA ILE A 76 -2.39 -13.71 -11.00
C ILE A 76 -1.83 -13.15 -12.31
N LYS A 77 -0.79 -13.77 -12.86
CA LYS A 77 -0.22 -13.37 -14.15
C LYS A 77 -1.25 -13.45 -15.28
N LEU A 78 -1.97 -14.57 -15.38
CA LEU A 78 -3.00 -14.77 -16.42
C LEU A 78 -4.17 -13.79 -16.26
N ARG A 79 -4.59 -13.46 -15.01
CA ARG A 79 -5.59 -12.41 -14.79
C ARG A 79 -5.10 -11.04 -15.28
N GLY A 80 -3.84 -10.67 -14.96
CA GLY A 80 -3.26 -9.43 -15.43
C GLY A 80 -3.09 -9.37 -16.95
N GLU A 81 -2.78 -10.48 -17.63
CA GLU A 81 -2.78 -10.58 -19.09
C GLU A 81 -4.19 -10.35 -19.66
N LYS A 82 -5.22 -10.96 -19.07
CA LYS A 82 -6.61 -10.78 -19.47
C LYS A 82 -7.07 -9.33 -19.32
N GLU A 83 -6.75 -8.67 -18.21
CA GLU A 83 -7.08 -7.26 -17.99
C GLU A 83 -6.43 -6.34 -19.03
N LYS A 84 -5.17 -6.58 -19.40
CA LYS A 84 -4.48 -5.83 -20.45
C LYS A 84 -5.15 -6.00 -21.81
N LEU A 85 -5.55 -7.21 -22.17
CA LEU A 85 -6.26 -7.46 -23.43
C LEU A 85 -7.63 -6.76 -23.45
N PHE A 86 -8.36 -6.71 -22.34
CA PHE A 86 -9.59 -5.92 -22.25
C PHE A 86 -9.35 -4.42 -22.37
N ALA A 87 -8.29 -3.90 -21.73
CA ALA A 87 -7.93 -2.48 -21.88
C ALA A 87 -7.56 -2.14 -23.35
N GLU A 88 -6.85 -3.05 -24.04
CA GLU A 88 -6.54 -2.88 -25.47
C GLU A 88 -7.80 -2.94 -26.35
N MET A 89 -8.79 -3.76 -26.01
CA MET A 89 -10.08 -3.78 -26.73
C MET A 89 -10.81 -2.45 -26.63
N GLU A 90 -10.86 -1.84 -25.43
CA GLU A 90 -11.48 -0.52 -25.25
C GLU A 90 -10.79 0.57 -26.09
N ILE A 91 -9.46 0.55 -26.15
CA ILE A 91 -8.69 1.50 -26.97
C ILE A 91 -8.99 1.31 -28.48
N ASN A 92 -9.17 0.06 -28.93
CA ASN A 92 -9.31 -0.29 -30.35
C ASN A 92 -10.76 -0.63 -30.75
N LYS A 93 -11.76 -0.19 -30.00
CA LYS A 93 -13.17 -0.52 -30.19
C LYS A 93 -13.75 -0.27 -31.58
N HIS A 94 -13.10 0.57 -32.38
CA HIS A 94 -13.51 0.88 -33.76
C HIS A 94 -12.80 0.02 -34.84
N ASP A 95 -11.85 -0.82 -34.44
CA ASP A 95 -11.12 -1.73 -35.35
C ASP A 95 -11.63 -3.17 -35.20
N ALA A 96 -12.61 -3.55 -36.02
CA ALA A 96 -13.23 -4.87 -35.97
C ALA A 96 -12.24 -6.03 -36.15
N LYS A 97 -11.19 -5.85 -36.96
CA LYS A 97 -10.17 -6.87 -37.20
C LYS A 97 -9.28 -7.09 -35.97
N LYS A 98 -8.91 -5.97 -35.31
CA LYS A 98 -8.11 -6.01 -34.08
C LYS A 98 -8.90 -6.55 -32.90
N ILE A 99 -10.18 -6.19 -32.78
CA ILE A 99 -11.11 -6.73 -31.79
C ILE A 99 -11.26 -8.25 -31.94
N ALA A 100 -11.43 -8.76 -33.17
CA ALA A 100 -11.54 -10.21 -33.39
C ALA A 100 -10.30 -10.96 -32.91
N LYS A 101 -9.09 -10.43 -33.17
CA LYS A 101 -7.82 -11.01 -32.69
C LYS A 101 -7.70 -10.96 -31.17
N LEU A 102 -8.03 -9.82 -30.55
CA LEU A 102 -7.99 -9.67 -29.09
C LEU A 102 -8.97 -10.63 -28.40
N ASN A 103 -10.16 -10.86 -28.95
CA ASN A 103 -11.09 -11.86 -28.45
C ASN A 103 -10.52 -13.28 -28.50
N GLU A 104 -9.84 -13.65 -29.58
CA GLU A 104 -9.17 -14.96 -29.69
C GLU A 104 -8.06 -15.09 -28.62
N ASP A 105 -7.29 -14.05 -28.37
CA ASP A 105 -6.23 -14.06 -27.37
C ASP A 105 -6.80 -14.10 -25.93
N ILE A 106 -7.93 -13.43 -25.67
CA ILE A 106 -8.67 -13.54 -24.40
C ILE A 106 -9.12 -14.98 -24.16
N LEU A 107 -9.72 -15.63 -25.15
CA LEU A 107 -10.16 -17.03 -25.03
C LEU A 107 -8.99 -17.97 -24.70
N LYS A 108 -7.82 -17.77 -25.32
CA LYS A 108 -6.59 -18.54 -24.97
C LYS A 108 -6.15 -18.34 -23.54
N VAL A 109 -6.21 -17.09 -23.04
CA VAL A 109 -5.85 -16.79 -21.64
C VAL A 109 -6.88 -17.39 -20.68
N GLU A 110 -8.17 -17.33 -21.00
CA GLU A 110 -9.24 -17.93 -20.20
C GLU A 110 -9.10 -19.47 -20.12
N GLU A 111 -8.75 -20.13 -21.22
CA GLU A 111 -8.50 -21.57 -21.22
C GLU A 111 -7.30 -21.94 -20.32
N LYS A 112 -6.20 -21.17 -20.38
CA LYS A 112 -5.04 -21.37 -19.48
C LYS A 112 -5.42 -21.14 -18.02
N LEU A 113 -6.20 -20.10 -17.75
CA LEU A 113 -6.67 -19.77 -16.40
C LEU A 113 -7.55 -20.92 -15.84
N ALA A 114 -8.49 -21.42 -16.63
CA ALA A 114 -9.33 -22.54 -16.24
C ALA A 114 -8.51 -23.82 -15.94
N LYS A 115 -7.50 -24.12 -16.77
CA LYS A 115 -6.60 -25.28 -16.54
C LYS A 115 -5.80 -25.11 -15.24
N GLU A 116 -5.28 -23.91 -14.95
CA GLU A 116 -4.51 -23.66 -13.74
C GLU A 116 -5.38 -23.70 -12.49
N THR A 117 -6.60 -23.14 -12.55
CA THR A 117 -7.58 -23.21 -11.45
C THR A 117 -7.97 -24.66 -11.17
N ALA A 118 -8.29 -25.45 -12.20
CA ALA A 118 -8.59 -26.87 -12.04
C ALA A 118 -7.42 -27.66 -11.44
N ARG A 119 -6.17 -27.32 -11.79
CA ARG A 119 -4.98 -27.91 -11.19
C ARG A 119 -4.86 -27.62 -9.70
N ILE A 120 -5.21 -26.39 -9.29
CA ILE A 120 -5.19 -25.98 -7.88
C ILE A 120 -6.30 -26.70 -7.12
N GLU A 121 -7.53 -26.70 -7.64
CA GLU A 121 -8.69 -27.41 -7.05
C GLU A 121 -8.41 -28.90 -6.85
N LYS A 122 -7.81 -29.55 -7.87
CA LYS A 122 -7.41 -30.95 -7.75
C LYS A 122 -6.42 -31.16 -6.59
N LYS A 123 -5.43 -30.28 -6.42
CA LYS A 123 -4.49 -30.37 -5.29
C LYS A 123 -5.17 -30.16 -3.95
N ILE A 124 -6.13 -29.26 -3.87
CA ILE A 124 -6.93 -29.02 -2.64
C ILE A 124 -7.70 -30.31 -2.29
N SER A 125 -8.43 -30.90 -3.26
CA SER A 125 -9.16 -32.15 -3.06
C SER A 125 -8.25 -33.32 -2.65
N GLU A 126 -7.04 -33.41 -3.22
CA GLU A 126 -6.05 -34.42 -2.81
C GLU A 126 -5.61 -34.21 -1.35
N ILE A 127 -5.43 -32.97 -0.91
CA ILE A 127 -5.08 -32.62 0.47
C ILE A 127 -6.23 -32.96 1.42
N GLU A 128 -7.46 -32.59 1.07
CA GLU A 128 -8.67 -32.88 1.85
C GLU A 128 -8.86 -34.40 2.02
N ALA A 129 -8.68 -35.18 0.95
CA ALA A 129 -8.74 -36.64 1.01
C ALA A 129 -7.69 -37.22 1.98
N VAL A 130 -6.46 -36.70 1.96
CA VAL A 130 -5.40 -37.13 2.90
C VAL A 130 -5.77 -36.77 4.33
N ILE A 131 -6.29 -35.57 4.59
CA ILE A 131 -6.74 -35.15 5.92
C ILE A 131 -7.85 -36.07 6.42
N GLN A 132 -8.82 -36.39 5.59
CA GLN A 132 -9.92 -37.29 5.93
C GLN A 132 -9.40 -38.72 6.20
N GLU A 133 -8.50 -39.27 5.38
CA GLU A 133 -7.86 -40.55 5.57
C GLU A 133 -7.11 -40.62 6.91
N VAL A 134 -6.30 -39.59 7.23
CA VAL A 134 -5.58 -39.47 8.52
C VAL A 134 -6.53 -39.43 9.69
N THR A 135 -7.58 -38.58 9.61
CA THR A 135 -8.56 -38.43 10.67
C THR A 135 -9.30 -39.73 10.96
N THR A 136 -9.73 -40.44 9.90
CA THR A 136 -10.43 -41.73 10.01
C THR A 136 -9.53 -42.79 10.62
N SER A 137 -8.28 -42.89 10.19
CA SER A 137 -7.33 -43.92 10.66
C SER A 137 -6.91 -43.68 12.12
N LEU A 138 -6.80 -42.41 12.55
CA LEU A 138 -6.55 -42.06 13.95
C LEU A 138 -7.74 -42.47 14.85
N THR A 139 -8.97 -42.46 14.31
CA THR A 139 -10.18 -42.82 15.05
C THR A 139 -10.35 -44.34 15.18
N LEU A 140 -9.86 -45.12 14.20
CA LEU A 140 -10.04 -46.57 14.13
C LEU A 140 -8.89 -47.38 14.74
N ALA A 141 -7.82 -46.74 15.23
CA ALA A 141 -6.66 -47.33 15.93
C ALA A 141 -6.00 -48.53 15.17
N GLU A 142 -5.99 -48.51 13.85
CA GLU A 142 -5.29 -49.53 13.05
C GLU A 142 -3.79 -49.21 12.89
N ASP A 143 -2.95 -50.03 13.55
CA ASP A 143 -1.50 -49.81 13.73
C ASP A 143 -0.64 -49.90 12.46
N LYS A 144 -1.13 -50.55 11.41
CA LYS A 144 -0.30 -50.87 10.24
C LYS A 144 -0.05 -49.73 9.24
N ASP A 145 -0.93 -48.77 9.17
CA ASP A 145 -0.82 -47.62 8.26
C ASP A 145 -0.46 -46.28 8.93
N SER A 146 -0.31 -46.28 10.26
CA SER A 146 -0.06 -45.09 11.06
C SER A 146 1.20 -44.32 10.64
N LYS A 147 2.29 -45.04 10.34
CA LYS A 147 3.55 -44.42 9.91
C LYS A 147 3.46 -43.73 8.55
N LYS A 148 2.78 -44.35 7.58
CA LYS A 148 2.59 -43.80 6.24
C LYS A 148 1.69 -42.55 6.28
N LEU A 149 0.72 -42.53 7.18
CA LEU A 149 -0.18 -41.39 7.42
C LEU A 149 0.54 -40.28 8.16
N GLN A 150 1.37 -40.58 9.15
CA GLN A 150 2.25 -39.63 9.82
C GLN A 150 3.19 -38.94 8.82
N ASP A 151 3.86 -39.70 7.93
CA ASP A 151 4.72 -39.12 6.90
C ASP A 151 3.97 -38.18 5.93
N LYS A 152 2.72 -38.52 5.57
CA LYS A 152 1.89 -37.67 4.74
C LYS A 152 1.49 -36.38 5.49
N LEU A 153 1.08 -36.48 6.75
CA LEU A 153 0.72 -35.36 7.60
C LEU A 153 1.90 -34.41 7.81
N GLU A 154 3.08 -34.96 8.11
CA GLU A 154 4.31 -34.19 8.27
C GLU A 154 4.65 -33.38 7.00
N LYS A 155 4.56 -34.01 5.83
CA LYS A 155 4.79 -33.33 4.54
C LYS A 155 3.78 -32.19 4.28
N LEU A 156 2.50 -32.38 4.65
CA LEU A 156 1.48 -31.34 4.51
C LEU A 156 1.70 -30.20 5.49
N THR A 157 2.00 -30.51 6.74
CA THR A 157 2.33 -29.54 7.79
C THR A 157 3.55 -28.70 7.40
N LYS A 158 4.61 -29.35 6.88
CA LYS A 158 5.79 -28.64 6.39
C LYS A 158 5.46 -27.66 5.27
N LYS A 159 4.67 -28.08 4.26
CA LYS A 159 4.25 -27.18 3.18
C LYS A 159 3.38 -26.01 3.66
N LEU A 160 2.53 -26.23 4.66
CA LEU A 160 1.72 -25.17 5.26
C LEU A 160 2.60 -24.17 6.01
N ASN A 161 3.54 -24.68 6.84
CA ASN A 161 4.48 -23.84 7.58
C ASN A 161 5.35 -23.00 6.63
N GLU A 162 5.86 -23.56 5.54
CA GLU A 162 6.60 -22.81 4.51
C GLU A 162 5.79 -21.66 3.90
N LYS A 163 4.46 -21.82 3.75
CA LYS A 163 3.60 -20.73 3.26
C LYS A 163 3.38 -19.65 4.33
N ILE A 164 3.18 -20.06 5.59
CA ILE A 164 3.02 -19.15 6.73
C ILE A 164 4.29 -18.33 6.91
N GLU A 165 5.47 -18.97 6.95
CA GLU A 165 6.77 -18.29 7.04
C GLU A 165 6.94 -17.23 5.95
N LYS A 166 6.60 -17.55 4.69
CA LYS A 166 6.66 -16.59 3.59
C LYS A 166 5.69 -15.41 3.77
N ALA A 167 4.51 -15.66 4.30
CA ALA A 167 3.54 -14.58 4.58
C ALA A 167 4.06 -13.68 5.72
N ASP A 168 4.64 -14.28 6.76
CA ASP A 168 5.24 -13.55 7.88
C ASP A 168 6.44 -12.72 7.44
N GLU A 169 7.33 -13.27 6.59
CA GLU A 169 8.44 -12.53 5.99
C GLU A 169 7.97 -11.32 5.18
N LYS A 170 6.91 -11.48 4.36
CA LYS A 170 6.33 -10.38 3.58
C LYS A 170 5.73 -9.31 4.48
N THR A 171 5.02 -9.71 5.53
CA THR A 171 4.41 -8.82 6.52
C THR A 171 5.49 -8.05 7.30
N ALA A 172 6.52 -8.73 7.77
CA ALA A 172 7.64 -8.10 8.48
C ALA A 172 8.37 -7.08 7.59
N LYS A 173 8.61 -7.44 6.31
CA LYS A 173 9.22 -6.54 5.34
C LYS A 173 8.37 -5.30 5.09
N TYR A 174 7.07 -5.47 4.81
CA TYR A 174 6.14 -4.36 4.61
C TYR A 174 6.13 -3.40 5.81
N THR A 175 5.98 -3.95 7.02
CA THR A 175 5.98 -3.19 8.26
C THR A 175 7.26 -2.36 8.41
N LYS A 176 8.42 -2.99 8.22
CA LYS A 176 9.72 -2.32 8.31
C LYS A 176 9.90 -1.21 7.26
N ASP A 177 9.52 -1.50 6.01
CA ASP A 177 9.66 -0.55 4.91
C ASP A 177 8.71 0.64 5.09
N LEU A 178 7.48 0.42 5.56
CA LEU A 178 6.51 1.47 5.88
C LEU A 178 6.98 2.33 7.06
N GLU A 179 7.46 1.71 8.14
CA GLU A 179 8.04 2.43 9.29
C GLU A 179 9.20 3.32 8.86
N LYS A 180 10.05 2.83 7.97
CA LYS A 180 11.15 3.64 7.43
C LYS A 180 10.64 4.85 6.65
N VAL A 181 9.66 4.68 5.77
CA VAL A 181 9.07 5.81 5.01
C VAL A 181 8.50 6.87 5.94
N ILE A 182 7.77 6.46 6.97
CA ILE A 182 7.16 7.35 7.96
C ILE A 182 8.26 8.08 8.76
N THR A 183 9.25 7.35 9.26
CA THR A 183 10.36 7.94 10.06
C THR A 183 11.18 8.91 9.23
N ASP A 184 11.50 8.57 7.98
CA ASP A 184 12.28 9.41 7.07
C ASP A 184 11.58 10.75 6.80
N VAL A 185 10.26 10.71 6.49
CA VAL A 185 9.50 11.95 6.23
C VAL A 185 9.28 12.75 7.49
N TYR A 186 8.99 12.12 8.63
CA TYR A 186 8.84 12.79 9.92
C TYR A 186 10.10 13.56 10.30
N ASN A 187 11.25 12.90 10.29
CA ASN A 187 12.53 13.54 10.63
C ASN A 187 12.87 14.69 9.68
N LYS A 188 12.65 14.49 8.37
CA LYS A 188 12.90 15.51 7.36
C LYS A 188 12.03 16.74 7.55
N THR A 189 10.73 16.56 7.78
CA THR A 189 9.79 17.68 7.97
C THR A 189 10.04 18.39 9.30
N LEU A 190 10.39 17.67 10.36
CA LEU A 190 10.79 18.23 11.65
C LEU A 190 12.03 19.10 11.51
N GLU A 191 13.07 18.65 10.80
CA GLU A 191 14.28 19.43 10.53
C GLU A 191 13.98 20.70 9.75
N MET A 192 13.12 20.62 8.71
CA MET A 192 12.69 21.78 7.92
C MET A 192 11.94 22.79 8.78
N SER A 193 11.03 22.32 9.64
CA SER A 193 10.26 23.17 10.56
C SER A 193 11.15 23.84 11.59
N ALA A 194 12.02 23.08 12.27
CA ALA A 194 12.95 23.60 13.27
C ALA A 194 13.91 24.64 12.66
N GLY A 195 14.46 24.36 11.48
CA GLY A 195 15.34 25.28 10.77
C GLY A 195 14.64 26.60 10.36
N THR A 196 13.37 26.52 10.00
CA THR A 196 12.57 27.71 9.64
C THR A 196 12.20 28.51 10.88
N ILE A 197 11.75 27.86 11.96
CA ILE A 197 11.41 28.50 13.24
C ILE A 197 12.63 29.27 13.77
N ALA A 198 13.82 28.69 13.75
CA ALA A 198 15.04 29.35 14.20
C ALA A 198 15.33 30.61 13.39
N LYS A 199 15.23 30.56 12.06
CA LYS A 199 15.51 31.71 11.18
C LYS A 199 14.50 32.85 11.33
N VAL A 200 13.22 32.54 11.47
CA VAL A 200 12.21 33.59 11.60
C VAL A 200 12.19 34.23 12.98
N ALA A 201 12.70 33.52 14.00
CA ALA A 201 12.91 34.06 15.34
C ALA A 201 13.97 35.19 15.36
N GLU A 202 14.96 35.17 14.46
CA GLU A 202 15.98 36.21 14.32
C GLU A 202 15.40 37.58 13.96
N VAL A 203 14.24 37.61 13.32
CA VAL A 203 13.52 38.83 12.94
C VAL A 203 12.31 39.12 13.82
N GLY A 204 12.18 38.43 14.97
CA GLY A 204 11.16 38.68 15.99
C GLY A 204 9.83 37.91 15.75
N ILE A 205 9.74 37.01 14.77
CA ILE A 205 8.55 36.20 14.58
C ILE A 205 8.60 35.00 15.53
N ILE A 206 7.52 34.84 16.29
CA ILE A 206 7.32 33.65 17.13
C ILE A 206 6.54 32.63 16.31
N ALA A 207 7.19 31.50 15.98
CA ALA A 207 6.62 30.40 15.24
C ALA A 207 6.79 29.09 16.01
N GLU A 208 5.89 28.15 15.79
CA GLU A 208 5.95 26.83 16.41
C GLU A 208 5.52 25.73 15.40
N CYS A 209 5.80 24.47 15.73
CA CYS A 209 5.25 23.34 14.98
C CYS A 209 3.74 23.25 15.22
N SER A 210 3.00 23.01 14.14
CA SER A 210 1.57 22.67 14.20
C SER A 210 1.40 21.20 13.88
N TRP A 211 0.32 20.58 14.40
CA TRP A 211 0.07 19.17 14.17
C TRP A 211 -0.85 18.96 12.97
N LYS A 212 -0.38 18.21 11.97
CA LYS A 212 -1.17 17.77 10.80
C LYS A 212 -1.24 16.26 10.78
N LEU A 213 -2.45 15.70 10.88
CA LEU A 213 -2.65 14.27 10.79
C LEU A 213 -2.61 13.81 9.33
N VAL A 214 -1.71 12.88 9.02
CA VAL A 214 -1.49 12.34 7.67
C VAL A 214 -1.63 10.83 7.68
N ARG A 215 -2.30 10.28 6.68
CA ARG A 215 -2.41 8.84 6.48
C ARG A 215 -1.32 8.34 5.53
N PHE A 216 -0.54 7.38 5.99
CA PHE A 216 0.45 6.62 5.24
C PHE A 216 -0.02 5.18 5.12
N ALA A 217 -0.57 4.78 3.98
CA ALA A 217 -1.18 3.48 3.77
C ALA A 217 -2.26 3.18 4.83
N ASP A 218 -2.02 2.24 5.75
CA ASP A 218 -2.92 1.84 6.84
C ASP A 218 -2.65 2.54 8.18
N ARG A 219 -1.69 3.49 8.24
CA ARG A 219 -1.28 4.18 9.48
C ARG A 219 -1.53 5.67 9.44
N TRP A 220 -1.93 6.24 10.58
CA TRP A 220 -2.08 7.67 10.79
C TRP A 220 -0.94 8.20 11.64
N VAL A 221 -0.29 9.26 11.18
CA VAL A 221 0.86 9.88 11.84
C VAL A 221 0.70 11.40 11.88
N TRP A 222 1.10 12.00 12.98
CA TRP A 222 1.17 13.45 13.13
C TRP A 222 2.49 13.97 12.54
N ILE A 223 2.39 14.99 11.68
CA ILE A 223 3.51 15.69 11.06
C ILE A 223 3.46 17.16 11.50
N ASP A 224 4.61 17.81 11.55
CA ASP A 224 4.81 19.11 12.19
C ASP A 224 5.12 20.27 11.19
N PRO A 225 4.15 20.80 10.41
CA PRO A 225 4.34 22.04 9.67
C PRO A 225 4.46 23.25 10.60
N VAL A 226 4.97 24.38 10.09
CA VAL A 226 5.21 25.61 10.86
C VAL A 226 3.97 26.49 10.86
N ARG A 227 3.62 27.04 12.03
CA ARG A 227 2.63 28.13 12.14
C ARG A 227 3.18 29.33 12.92
N VAL A 228 2.73 30.52 12.57
CA VAL A 228 3.02 31.75 13.32
C VAL A 228 2.10 31.85 14.52
N VAL A 229 2.63 32.19 15.68
CA VAL A 229 1.86 32.40 16.93
C VAL A 229 2.03 33.80 17.50
N GLY A 230 2.98 34.60 16.98
CA GLY A 230 3.20 35.99 17.35
C GLY A 230 4.20 36.70 16.44
N ILE A 231 4.13 38.03 16.41
CA ILE A 231 5.03 38.94 15.70
C ILE A 231 5.40 40.09 16.65
#